data_d334cb5274e849c8d74f75ca89e82112
#
_entry.id   d334cb5274e849c8d74f75ca89e82112
#
_cell.length_a   1.000
_cell.length_b   1.000
_cell.length_c   1.000
_cell.angle_alpha   90.00
_cell.angle_beta   90.00
_cell.angle_gamma   90.00
#
_symmetry.space_group_name_H-M   'P 1'
#
loop_
_entity.id
_entity.type
_entity.pdbx_description
1 polymer ?
#
loop_
_entity_poly.entity_id
_entity_poly.type
_entity_poly.pdbx_seq_one_letter_code
_entity_poly.pdbx_strand_id
1 'polypeptide(L)'
;SHVERPAQAAPSWRSVRADAGAGYLANGFVGWLFSATAPVAIILSVGTAGGLSEAQLASWLFGVFFVNGLITVVFSWRYRQPLAFFWTIPGTVLVGPALSHASFAEVTGAFLATGILMLLLGLSGWVRRLMQALPMPIVMGMVAGVFLRFGIELVQAFRADFMIAATMTAVFVALTAATVPQVVAVTQQPAGEMRRAEGGERKAGNGAPQPAVAA
;
A
#
# COMPACT_ATOMS: atom_id res chain seq x y z
N SER A 1 21.85 -0.15 -20.20
CA SER A 1 20.48 0.23 -19.80
C SER A 1 20.36 0.01 -18.29
N HIS A 2 20.04 1.06 -17.55
CA HIS A 2 19.90 1.03 -16.08
C HIS A 2 18.54 0.49 -15.61
N VAL A 3 17.76 -0.08 -16.51
CA VAL A 3 16.47 -0.67 -16.18
C VAL A 3 16.70 -2.10 -15.70
N GLU A 4 16.32 -2.37 -14.47
CA GLU A 4 16.39 -3.70 -13.87
C GLU A 4 15.52 -4.68 -14.66
N ARG A 5 16.12 -5.80 -15.07
CA ARG A 5 15.36 -6.84 -15.78
C ARG A 5 14.68 -7.76 -14.77
N PRO A 6 13.43 -8.19 -15.04
CA PRO A 6 12.77 -9.16 -14.17
C PRO A 6 13.63 -10.43 -14.05
N ALA A 7 13.78 -10.91 -12.83
CA ALA A 7 14.53 -12.14 -12.56
C ALA A 7 13.91 -13.40 -13.19
N GLN A 8 12.60 -13.36 -13.47
CA GLN A 8 11.83 -14.46 -14.05
C GLN A 8 10.95 -13.97 -15.19
N ALA A 9 10.63 -14.85 -16.15
CA ALA A 9 9.66 -14.56 -17.20
C ALA A 9 8.26 -14.30 -16.63
N ALA A 10 7.45 -13.46 -17.30
CA ALA A 10 6.10 -13.16 -16.87
C ALA A 10 5.25 -14.44 -16.69
N PRO A 11 4.36 -14.51 -15.67
CA PRO A 11 3.55 -15.70 -15.42
C PRO A 11 2.59 -15.96 -16.57
N SER A 12 2.34 -17.23 -16.88
CA SER A 12 1.31 -17.60 -17.80
C SER A 12 -0.08 -17.59 -17.13
N TRP A 13 -1.15 -17.39 -17.88
CA TRP A 13 -2.51 -17.45 -17.35
C TRP A 13 -2.83 -18.79 -16.66
N ARG A 14 -2.22 -19.89 -17.12
CA ARG A 14 -2.37 -21.21 -16.51
C ARG A 14 -1.76 -21.29 -15.12
N SER A 15 -0.58 -20.71 -14.93
CA SER A 15 0.07 -20.66 -13.59
C SER A 15 -0.73 -19.79 -12.63
N VAL A 16 -1.24 -18.65 -13.08
CA VAL A 16 -2.07 -17.76 -12.22
C VAL A 16 -3.35 -18.46 -11.77
N ARG A 17 -4.03 -19.19 -12.68
CA ARG A 17 -5.23 -19.96 -12.31
C ARG A 17 -4.92 -21.12 -11.35
N ALA A 18 -3.78 -21.77 -11.51
CA ALA A 18 -3.37 -22.85 -10.61
C ALA A 18 -3.05 -22.35 -9.19
N ASP A 19 -2.52 -21.12 -9.11
CA ASP A 19 -2.15 -20.49 -7.84
C ASP A 19 -3.34 -19.70 -7.22
N ALA A 20 -4.45 -19.49 -7.96
CA ALA A 20 -5.62 -18.76 -7.48
C ALA A 20 -6.42 -19.60 -6.46
N GLY A 21 -6.03 -19.54 -5.20
CA GLY A 21 -6.71 -20.18 -4.08
C GLY A 21 -7.60 -19.22 -3.29
N ALA A 22 -8.55 -19.75 -2.52
CA ALA A 22 -9.44 -18.96 -1.67
C ALA A 22 -8.70 -18.05 -0.69
N GLY A 23 -7.53 -18.48 -0.18
CA GLY A 23 -6.70 -17.68 0.72
C GLY A 23 -6.14 -16.42 0.03
N TYR A 24 -5.69 -16.52 -1.22
CA TYR A 24 -5.20 -15.35 -1.97
C TYR A 24 -6.32 -14.35 -2.28
N LEU A 25 -7.53 -14.85 -2.60
CA LEU A 25 -8.69 -14.01 -2.81
C LEU A 25 -9.13 -13.29 -1.53
N ALA A 26 -9.15 -13.99 -0.40
CA ALA A 26 -9.47 -13.40 0.90
C ALA A 26 -8.46 -12.31 1.30
N ASN A 27 -7.17 -12.58 1.17
CA ASN A 27 -6.11 -11.60 1.45
C ASN A 27 -6.19 -10.39 0.51
N GLY A 28 -6.47 -10.63 -0.78
CA GLY A 28 -6.67 -9.56 -1.76
C GLY A 28 -7.88 -8.70 -1.44
N PHE A 29 -8.99 -9.31 -1.01
CA PHE A 29 -10.19 -8.59 -0.60
C PHE A 29 -9.96 -7.75 0.67
N VAL A 30 -9.30 -8.30 1.68
CA VAL A 30 -8.93 -7.55 2.89
C VAL A 30 -8.02 -6.39 2.55
N GLY A 31 -6.99 -6.61 1.72
CA GLY A 31 -6.09 -5.56 1.24
C GLY A 31 -6.84 -4.47 0.47
N TRP A 32 -7.79 -4.85 -0.40
CA TRP A 32 -8.63 -3.89 -1.12
C TRP A 32 -9.52 -3.08 -0.17
N LEU A 33 -10.16 -3.73 0.79
CA LEU A 33 -11.03 -3.05 1.76
C LEU A 33 -10.25 -2.00 2.58
N PHE A 34 -9.07 -2.37 3.09
CA PHE A 34 -8.19 -1.44 3.79
C PHE A 34 -7.74 -0.28 2.90
N SER A 35 -7.35 -0.60 1.67
CA SER A 35 -6.90 0.39 0.70
C SER A 35 -8.00 1.36 0.26
N ALA A 36 -9.25 0.91 0.22
CA ALA A 36 -10.37 1.75 -0.18
C ALA A 36 -10.86 2.67 0.94
N THR A 37 -10.84 2.22 2.18
CA THR A 37 -11.53 2.92 3.27
C THR A 37 -10.80 4.19 3.73
N ALA A 38 -9.53 4.07 4.13
CA ALA A 38 -8.78 5.20 4.69
C ALA A 38 -8.47 6.29 3.64
N PRO A 39 -8.00 5.96 2.42
CA PRO A 39 -7.73 6.96 1.40
C PRO A 39 -8.94 7.79 0.99
N VAL A 40 -10.09 7.14 0.81
CA VAL A 40 -11.33 7.84 0.43
C VAL A 40 -11.68 8.90 1.47
N ALA A 41 -11.67 8.54 2.75
CA ALA A 41 -11.98 9.48 3.82
C ALA A 41 -11.04 10.69 3.84
N ILE A 42 -9.74 10.47 3.65
CA ILE A 42 -8.74 11.55 3.66
C ILE A 42 -8.89 12.44 2.42
N ILE A 43 -9.05 11.85 1.23
CA ILE A 43 -9.22 12.62 -0.02
C ILE A 43 -10.49 13.46 0.03
N LEU A 44 -11.59 12.89 0.52
CA LEU A 44 -12.84 13.62 0.69
C LEU A 44 -12.67 14.75 1.71
N SER A 45 -12.06 14.50 2.85
CA SER A 45 -11.83 15.52 3.88
C SER A 45 -10.96 16.67 3.37
N VAL A 46 -9.82 16.35 2.74
CA VAL A 46 -8.88 17.35 2.22
C VAL A 46 -9.48 18.11 1.02
N GLY A 47 -10.13 17.40 0.13
CA GLY A 47 -10.68 18.02 -1.08
C GLY A 47 -11.90 18.88 -0.81
N THR A 48 -12.81 18.48 0.09
CA THR A 48 -13.94 19.32 0.50
C THR A 48 -13.48 20.56 1.26
N ALA A 49 -12.50 20.40 2.16
CA ALA A 49 -11.88 21.55 2.85
C ALA A 49 -11.16 22.49 1.87
N GLY A 50 -10.60 21.97 0.77
CA GLY A 50 -9.98 22.73 -0.31
C GLY A 50 -10.97 23.31 -1.33
N GLY A 51 -12.29 23.13 -1.14
CA GLY A 51 -13.33 23.70 -2.02
C GLY A 51 -13.46 22.97 -3.37
N LEU A 52 -13.02 21.73 -3.48
CA LEU A 52 -13.16 20.96 -4.72
C LEU A 52 -14.62 20.57 -4.99
N SER A 53 -15.01 20.60 -6.25
CA SER A 53 -16.31 20.10 -6.70
C SER A 53 -16.38 18.57 -6.64
N GLU A 54 -17.58 18.01 -6.58
CA GLU A 54 -17.80 16.55 -6.60
C GLU A 54 -17.15 15.88 -7.81
N ALA A 55 -17.20 16.52 -8.97
CA ALA A 55 -16.56 15.99 -10.18
C ALA A 55 -15.04 15.95 -10.07
N GLN A 56 -14.41 16.94 -9.43
CA GLN A 56 -12.98 16.97 -9.19
C GLN A 56 -12.57 15.91 -8.16
N LEU A 57 -13.36 15.73 -7.09
CA LEU A 57 -13.16 14.67 -6.11
C LEU A 57 -13.27 13.28 -6.75
N ALA A 58 -14.30 13.07 -7.58
CA ALA A 58 -14.47 11.82 -8.31
C ALA A 58 -13.30 11.54 -9.27
N SER A 59 -12.80 12.54 -9.98
CA SER A 59 -11.63 12.44 -10.83
C SER A 59 -10.37 12.09 -10.04
N TRP A 60 -10.19 12.69 -8.89
CA TRP A 60 -9.05 12.40 -8.01
C TRP A 60 -9.10 10.96 -7.51
N LEU A 61 -10.26 10.53 -6.98
CA LEU A 61 -10.48 9.14 -6.54
C LEU A 61 -10.27 8.14 -7.69
N PHE A 62 -10.78 8.43 -8.88
CA PHE A 62 -10.56 7.58 -10.04
C PHE A 62 -9.07 7.42 -10.36
N GLY A 63 -8.30 8.52 -10.38
CA GLY A 63 -6.86 8.48 -10.60
C GLY A 63 -6.14 7.65 -9.54
N VAL A 64 -6.46 7.85 -8.27
CA VAL A 64 -5.84 7.14 -7.14
C VAL A 64 -6.13 5.65 -7.15
N PHE A 65 -7.36 5.23 -7.46
CA PHE A 65 -7.73 3.81 -7.37
C PHE A 65 -7.56 3.08 -8.70
N PHE A 66 -8.10 3.62 -9.77
CA PHE A 66 -8.09 2.93 -11.06
C PHE A 66 -6.70 2.93 -11.70
N VAL A 67 -6.08 4.09 -11.81
CA VAL A 67 -4.77 4.21 -12.46
C VAL A 67 -3.69 3.51 -11.65
N ASN A 68 -3.63 3.71 -10.33
CA ASN A 68 -2.68 3.02 -9.47
C ASN A 68 -2.93 1.50 -9.41
N GLY A 69 -4.19 1.08 -9.41
CA GLY A 69 -4.56 -0.32 -9.49
C GLY A 69 -4.05 -0.97 -10.78
N LEU A 70 -4.24 -0.32 -11.92
CA LEU A 70 -3.75 -0.80 -13.20
C LEU A 70 -2.21 -0.91 -13.23
N ILE A 71 -1.52 0.13 -12.75
CA ILE A 71 -0.06 0.15 -12.64
C ILE A 71 0.41 -0.99 -11.74
N THR A 72 -0.21 -1.16 -10.56
CA THR A 72 0.10 -2.23 -9.60
C THR A 72 -0.02 -3.62 -10.25
N VAL A 73 -1.12 -3.88 -10.97
CA VAL A 73 -1.33 -5.16 -11.66
C VAL A 73 -0.27 -5.39 -12.74
N VAL A 74 -0.03 -4.38 -13.60
CA VAL A 74 0.95 -4.49 -14.70
C VAL A 74 2.36 -4.77 -14.17
N PHE A 75 2.81 -4.02 -13.17
CA PHE A 75 4.15 -4.19 -12.62
C PHE A 75 4.30 -5.47 -11.80
N SER A 76 3.30 -5.83 -10.98
CA SER A 76 3.31 -7.09 -10.25
C SER A 76 3.37 -8.29 -11.19
N TRP A 77 2.61 -8.23 -12.29
CA TRP A 77 2.65 -9.24 -13.35
C TRP A 77 4.01 -9.30 -14.04
N ARG A 78 4.56 -8.13 -14.40
CA ARG A 78 5.82 -8.03 -15.14
C ARG A 78 7.02 -8.49 -14.33
N TYR A 79 7.06 -8.17 -13.02
CA TYR A 79 8.20 -8.45 -12.16
C TYR A 79 8.03 -9.71 -11.31
N ARG A 80 6.86 -10.34 -11.29
CA ARG A 80 6.51 -11.47 -10.42
C ARG A 80 6.76 -11.20 -8.94
N GLN A 81 6.51 -9.98 -8.53
CA GLN A 81 6.64 -9.54 -7.15
C GLN A 81 5.34 -8.85 -6.73
N PRO A 82 4.89 -9.01 -5.50
CA PRO A 82 3.76 -8.26 -4.98
C PRO A 82 4.15 -6.80 -4.81
N LEU A 83 4.06 -6.03 -5.90
CA LEU A 83 4.31 -4.59 -5.89
C LEU A 83 2.97 -3.89 -5.65
N ALA A 84 2.95 -2.95 -4.71
CA ALA A 84 1.81 -2.08 -4.48
C ALA A 84 2.23 -0.63 -4.76
N PHE A 85 1.69 -0.06 -5.82
CA PHE A 85 1.80 1.37 -6.07
C PHE A 85 0.64 2.05 -5.38
N PHE A 86 0.97 2.95 -4.46
CA PHE A 86 -0.03 3.57 -3.63
C PHE A 86 0.18 5.09 -3.61
N TRP A 87 -0.90 5.80 -3.35
CA TRP A 87 -0.84 7.22 -3.07
C TRP A 87 -0.21 7.47 -1.69
N THR A 88 0.25 8.68 -1.46
CA THR A 88 0.91 9.04 -0.20
C THR A 88 -0.01 9.86 0.69
N ILE A 89 -0.30 9.36 1.89
CA ILE A 89 -1.07 10.10 2.92
C ILE A 89 -0.41 11.45 3.22
N PRO A 90 0.89 11.53 3.54
CA PRO A 90 1.56 12.80 3.77
C PRO A 90 1.45 13.77 2.59
N GLY A 91 1.56 13.26 1.36
CA GLY A 91 1.41 14.07 0.16
C GLY A 91 0.01 14.67 0.03
N THR A 92 -1.03 13.90 0.32
CA THR A 92 -2.42 14.39 0.28
C THR A 92 -2.68 15.45 1.34
N VAL A 93 -2.16 15.28 2.54
CA VAL A 93 -2.29 16.28 3.61
C VAL A 93 -1.59 17.60 3.23
N LEU A 94 -0.48 17.56 2.48
CA LEU A 94 0.20 18.74 1.96
C LEU A 94 -0.58 19.44 0.84
N VAL A 95 -1.42 18.71 0.09
CA VAL A 95 -2.29 19.28 -0.95
C VAL A 95 -3.36 20.19 -0.35
N GLY A 96 -3.90 19.89 0.83
CA GLY A 96 -4.92 20.69 1.47
C GLY A 96 -4.58 22.18 1.56
N PRO A 97 -3.47 22.57 2.21
CA PRO A 97 -3.00 23.95 2.21
C PRO A 97 -2.72 24.53 0.81
N ALA A 98 -2.24 23.70 -0.13
CA ALA A 98 -1.98 24.16 -1.49
C ALA A 98 -3.28 24.58 -2.23
N LEU A 99 -4.37 23.84 -2.01
CA LEU A 99 -5.68 24.14 -2.61
C LEU A 99 -6.29 25.47 -2.11
N SER A 100 -5.84 26.01 -0.99
CA SER A 100 -6.28 27.34 -0.53
C SER A 100 -5.67 28.51 -1.34
N HIS A 101 -4.60 28.25 -2.09
CA HIS A 101 -3.87 29.26 -2.85
C HIS A 101 -3.75 28.94 -4.35
N ALA A 102 -4.03 27.71 -4.75
CA ALA A 102 -3.90 27.21 -6.11
C ALA A 102 -5.16 26.46 -6.55
N SER A 103 -5.50 26.60 -7.82
CA SER A 103 -6.60 25.82 -8.41
C SER A 103 -6.25 24.32 -8.52
N PHE A 104 -7.25 23.47 -8.61
CA PHE A 104 -7.05 22.02 -8.81
C PHE A 104 -6.23 21.72 -10.06
N ALA A 105 -6.38 22.51 -11.11
CA ALA A 105 -5.57 22.37 -12.35
C ALA A 105 -4.09 22.67 -12.11
N GLU A 106 -3.78 23.70 -11.34
CA GLU A 106 -2.38 24.06 -10.99
C GLU A 106 -1.74 22.98 -10.11
N VAL A 107 -2.47 22.47 -9.12
CA VAL A 107 -2.00 21.36 -8.28
C VAL A 107 -1.75 20.11 -9.12
N THR A 108 -2.66 19.78 -10.04
CA THR A 108 -2.48 18.65 -10.97
C THR A 108 -1.26 18.88 -11.89
N GLY A 109 -1.08 20.10 -12.39
CA GLY A 109 0.10 20.49 -13.17
C GLY A 109 1.41 20.32 -12.39
N ALA A 110 1.42 20.70 -11.12
CA ALA A 110 2.58 20.50 -10.24
C ALA A 110 2.91 19.01 -10.04
N PHE A 111 1.90 18.15 -9.87
CA PHE A 111 2.11 16.69 -9.81
C PHE A 111 2.67 16.13 -11.11
N LEU A 112 2.18 16.57 -12.27
CA LEU A 112 2.71 16.15 -13.57
C LEU A 112 4.17 16.59 -13.73
N ALA A 113 4.49 17.85 -13.40
CA ALA A 113 5.86 18.36 -13.44
C ALA A 113 6.79 17.55 -12.51
N THR A 114 6.33 17.26 -11.29
CA THR A 114 7.06 16.42 -10.34
C THR A 114 7.25 14.99 -10.89
N GLY A 115 6.24 14.41 -11.50
CA GLY A 115 6.32 13.10 -12.14
C GLY A 115 7.37 13.06 -13.26
N ILE A 116 7.39 14.06 -14.12
CA ILE A 116 8.39 14.21 -15.19
C ILE A 116 9.79 14.36 -14.59
N LEU A 117 9.94 15.20 -13.57
CA LEU A 117 11.22 15.40 -12.87
C LEU A 117 11.73 14.08 -12.26
N MET A 118 10.84 13.35 -11.58
CA MET A 118 11.17 12.04 -11.00
C MET A 118 11.55 11.01 -12.06
N LEU A 119 10.87 11.02 -13.21
CA LEU A 119 11.21 10.16 -14.33
C LEU A 119 12.63 10.49 -14.88
N LEU A 120 12.94 11.75 -15.10
CA LEU A 120 14.26 12.19 -15.55
C LEU A 120 15.36 11.82 -14.54
N LEU A 121 15.12 12.07 -13.26
CA LEU A 121 16.03 11.67 -12.19
C LEU A 121 16.21 10.15 -12.09
N GLY A 122 15.12 9.38 -12.27
CA GLY A 122 15.17 7.93 -12.29
C GLY A 122 16.01 7.37 -13.45
N LEU A 123 15.81 7.93 -14.65
CA LEU A 123 16.55 7.54 -15.85
C LEU A 123 18.04 7.94 -15.77
N SER A 124 18.36 9.04 -15.11
CA SER A 124 19.75 9.51 -14.93
C SER A 124 20.55 8.67 -13.92
N GLY A 125 19.86 7.84 -13.11
CA GLY A 125 20.47 7.07 -12.03
C GLY A 125 20.86 7.89 -10.79
N TRP A 126 20.57 9.19 -10.79
CA TRP A 126 20.86 10.09 -9.67
C TRP A 126 20.10 9.70 -8.39
N VAL A 127 18.87 9.23 -8.54
CA VAL A 127 18.05 8.77 -7.41
C VAL A 127 18.78 7.69 -6.62
N ARG A 128 19.36 6.71 -7.31
CA ARG A 128 20.14 5.64 -6.66
C ARG A 128 21.35 6.18 -5.89
N ARG A 129 22.08 7.11 -6.48
CA ARG A 129 23.24 7.75 -5.82
C ARG A 129 22.82 8.55 -4.59
N LEU A 130 21.73 9.32 -4.72
CA LEU A 130 21.18 10.12 -3.63
C LEU A 130 20.69 9.22 -2.48
N MET A 131 19.97 8.16 -2.76
CA MET A 131 19.49 7.19 -1.75
C MET A 131 20.66 6.50 -1.02
N GLN A 132 21.75 6.22 -1.72
CA GLN A 132 22.94 5.62 -1.10
C GLN A 132 23.75 6.63 -0.27
N ALA A 133 23.66 7.91 -0.58
CA ALA A 133 24.34 8.98 0.13
C ALA A 133 23.58 9.46 1.37
N LEU A 134 22.25 9.21 1.45
CA LEU A 134 21.43 9.65 2.57
C LEU A 134 21.60 8.70 3.76
N PRO A 135 22.09 9.17 4.91
CA PRO A 135 22.13 8.39 6.14
C PRO A 135 20.72 8.03 6.61
N MET A 136 20.52 6.77 7.03
CA MET A 136 19.22 6.28 7.53
C MET A 136 18.60 7.17 8.63
N PRO A 137 19.36 7.75 9.58
CA PRO A 137 18.81 8.64 10.61
C PRO A 137 18.10 9.88 10.03
N ILE A 138 18.58 10.41 8.91
CA ILE A 138 17.93 11.57 8.24
C ILE A 138 16.59 11.17 7.64
N VAL A 139 16.53 10.01 6.98
CA VAL A 139 15.28 9.47 6.42
C VAL A 139 14.27 9.22 7.53
N MET A 140 14.69 8.60 8.63
CA MET A 140 13.82 8.34 9.79
C MET A 140 13.35 9.62 10.46
N GLY A 141 14.21 10.63 10.58
CA GLY A 141 13.84 11.95 11.11
C GLY A 141 12.80 12.66 10.24
N MET A 142 12.95 12.57 8.91
CA MET A 142 11.97 13.14 7.97
C MET A 142 10.61 12.43 8.07
N VAL A 143 10.60 11.11 8.14
CA VAL A 143 9.37 10.32 8.34
C VAL A 143 8.71 10.67 9.66
N ALA A 144 9.48 10.73 10.76
CA ALA A 144 8.98 11.12 12.07
C ALA A 144 8.39 12.53 12.07
N GLY A 145 9.01 13.49 11.39
CA GLY A 145 8.51 14.86 11.26
C GLY A 145 7.17 14.95 10.54
N VAL A 146 7.00 14.18 9.46
CA VAL A 146 5.72 14.11 8.73
C VAL A 146 4.62 13.48 9.59
N PHE A 147 4.94 12.39 10.30
CA PHE A 147 3.98 11.71 11.16
C PHE A 147 3.68 12.43 12.47
N LEU A 148 4.52 13.39 12.90
CA LEU A 148 4.28 14.20 14.08
C LEU A 148 2.94 14.94 14.01
N ARG A 149 2.52 15.39 12.83
CA ARG A 149 1.23 16.04 12.62
C ARG A 149 0.06 15.13 13.02
N PHE A 150 0.11 13.85 12.65
CA PHE A 150 -0.92 12.89 13.06
C PHE A 150 -0.93 12.66 14.57
N GLY A 151 0.25 12.69 15.21
CA GLY A 151 0.34 12.66 16.69
C GLY A 151 -0.32 13.88 17.34
N ILE A 152 -0.14 15.07 16.78
CA ILE A 152 -0.80 16.30 17.26
C ILE A 152 -2.32 16.20 17.07
N GLU A 153 -2.79 15.72 15.93
CA GLU A 153 -4.21 15.52 15.64
C GLU A 153 -4.84 14.50 16.61
N LEU A 154 -4.12 13.43 16.97
CA LEU A 154 -4.55 12.50 18.00
C LEU A 154 -4.74 13.17 19.35
N VAL A 155 -3.78 13.99 19.78
CA VAL A 155 -3.89 14.75 21.04
C VAL A 155 -5.07 15.73 21.00
N GLN A 156 -5.33 16.36 19.87
CA GLN A 156 -6.48 17.23 19.68
C GLN A 156 -7.81 16.46 19.74
N ALA A 157 -7.86 15.25 19.16
CA ALA A 157 -9.02 14.38 19.24
C ALA A 157 -9.37 14.01 20.71
N PHE A 158 -8.37 13.76 21.54
CA PHE A 158 -8.57 13.52 22.98
C PHE A 158 -9.14 14.75 23.71
N ARG A 159 -8.84 15.95 23.24
CA ARG A 159 -9.40 17.21 23.80
C ARG A 159 -10.82 17.49 23.30
N ALA A 160 -11.12 17.10 22.08
CA ALA A 160 -12.43 17.33 21.46
C ALA A 160 -13.47 16.33 21.97
N ASP A 161 -13.14 15.05 22.01
CA ASP A 161 -14.04 13.99 22.48
C ASP A 161 -13.21 12.85 23.11
N PHE A 162 -13.00 12.94 24.42
CA PHE A 162 -12.18 11.97 25.14
C PHE A 162 -12.69 10.54 25.08
N MET A 163 -14.00 10.33 25.14
CA MET A 163 -14.60 8.99 25.15
C MET A 163 -14.35 8.25 23.84
N ILE A 164 -14.58 8.92 22.71
CA ILE A 164 -14.40 8.34 21.37
C ILE A 164 -12.91 8.11 21.11
N ALA A 165 -12.06 9.10 21.36
CA ALA A 165 -10.63 9.00 21.14
C ALA A 165 -9.97 7.93 22.01
N ALA A 166 -10.35 7.82 23.29
CA ALA A 166 -9.84 6.81 24.22
C ALA A 166 -10.28 5.40 23.79
N THR A 167 -11.53 5.22 23.42
CA THR A 167 -12.05 3.92 22.97
C THR A 167 -11.35 3.48 21.68
N MET A 168 -11.23 4.35 20.68
CA MET A 168 -10.53 4.06 19.42
C MET A 168 -9.07 3.71 19.66
N THR A 169 -8.38 4.49 20.51
CA THR A 169 -6.97 4.24 20.82
C THR A 169 -6.79 2.94 21.59
N ALA A 170 -7.66 2.64 22.56
CA ALA A 170 -7.61 1.39 23.31
C ALA A 170 -7.83 0.16 22.41
N VAL A 171 -8.82 0.21 21.52
CA VAL A 171 -9.06 -0.86 20.54
C VAL A 171 -7.88 -1.02 19.59
N PHE A 172 -7.31 0.07 19.09
CA PHE A 172 -6.14 0.03 18.23
C PHE A 172 -4.93 -0.61 18.93
N VAL A 173 -4.63 -0.19 20.16
CA VAL A 173 -3.52 -0.74 20.95
C VAL A 173 -3.75 -2.22 21.25
N ALA A 174 -4.96 -2.60 21.65
CA ALA A 174 -5.31 -3.99 21.95
C ALA A 174 -5.14 -4.88 20.70
N LEU A 175 -5.66 -4.46 19.55
CA LEU A 175 -5.51 -5.19 18.29
C LEU A 175 -4.05 -5.28 17.86
N THR A 176 -3.29 -4.19 17.98
CA THR A 176 -1.86 -4.17 17.63
C THR A 176 -1.07 -5.10 18.55
N ALA A 177 -1.31 -5.05 19.85
CA ALA A 177 -0.66 -5.94 20.81
C ALA A 177 -0.98 -7.42 20.58
N ALA A 178 -2.19 -7.73 20.09
CA ALA A 178 -2.58 -9.10 19.76
C ALA A 178 -1.96 -9.59 18.44
N THR A 179 -1.80 -8.72 17.44
CA THR A 179 -1.39 -9.11 16.08
C THR A 179 0.11 -9.01 15.84
N VAL A 180 0.79 -8.02 16.42
CA VAL A 180 2.25 -7.79 16.19
C VAL A 180 3.10 -9.01 16.54
N PRO A 181 2.93 -9.71 17.68
CA PRO A 181 3.72 -10.89 17.99
C PRO A 181 3.55 -12.01 16.95
N GLN A 182 2.35 -12.19 16.42
CA GLN A 182 2.06 -13.22 15.41
C GLN A 182 2.72 -12.87 14.07
N VAL A 183 2.64 -11.61 13.66
CA VAL A 183 3.28 -11.13 12.42
C VAL A 183 4.80 -11.25 12.52
N VAL A 184 5.40 -10.86 13.64
CA VAL A 184 6.84 -10.98 13.87
C VAL A 184 7.29 -12.44 13.86
N ALA A 185 6.54 -13.34 14.50
CA ALA A 185 6.83 -14.77 14.52
C ALA A 185 6.82 -15.37 13.09
N VAL A 186 5.82 -15.01 12.26
CA VAL A 186 5.73 -15.45 10.87
C VAL A 186 6.87 -14.87 10.01
N THR A 187 7.23 -13.61 10.23
CA THR A 187 8.29 -12.94 9.43
C THR A 187 9.69 -13.46 9.79
N GLN A 188 9.89 -13.96 11.01
CA GLN A 188 11.15 -14.53 11.47
C GLN A 188 11.33 -16.01 11.15
N GLN A 189 10.30 -16.70 10.65
CA GLN A 189 10.44 -18.08 10.21
C GLN A 189 11.38 -18.17 9.00
N PRO A 190 12.46 -18.97 9.07
CA PRO A 190 13.36 -19.14 7.94
C PRO A 190 12.61 -19.72 6.75
N ALA A 191 12.85 -19.17 5.57
CA ALA A 191 12.16 -19.56 4.32
C ALA A 191 12.20 -21.08 4.01
N GLY A 192 13.09 -21.82 4.65
CA GLY A 192 13.17 -23.28 4.58
C GLY A 192 12.07 -24.02 5.32
N GLU A 193 11.54 -23.45 6.41
CA GLU A 193 10.43 -24.05 7.15
C GLU A 193 9.07 -23.82 6.48
N MET A 194 8.85 -22.65 5.87
CA MET A 194 7.65 -22.40 5.07
C MET A 194 7.54 -23.39 3.90
N ARG A 195 8.63 -23.68 3.20
CA ARG A 195 8.64 -24.69 2.13
C ARG A 195 8.39 -26.11 2.65
N ARG A 196 8.79 -26.44 3.87
CA ARG A 196 8.52 -27.76 4.48
C ARG A 196 7.06 -27.90 4.91
N ALA A 197 6.46 -26.84 5.44
CA ALA A 197 5.03 -26.81 5.80
C ALA A 197 4.16 -26.95 4.55
N GLU A 198 4.41 -26.17 3.50
CA GLU A 198 3.70 -26.29 2.21
C GLU A 198 3.90 -27.66 1.53
N GLY A 199 5.09 -28.21 1.61
CA GLY A 199 5.40 -29.55 1.08
C GLY A 199 4.74 -30.67 1.88
N GLY A 200 4.54 -30.48 3.17
CA GLY A 200 3.80 -31.41 4.06
C GLY A 200 2.30 -31.41 3.78
N GLU A 201 1.69 -30.26 3.63
CA GLU A 201 0.26 -30.16 3.29
C GLU A 201 -0.06 -30.71 1.90
N ARG A 202 0.81 -30.48 0.91
CA ARG A 202 0.63 -31.09 -0.43
C ARG A 202 0.74 -32.61 -0.41
N LYS A 203 1.59 -33.18 0.44
CA LYS A 203 1.66 -34.64 0.62
C LYS A 203 0.48 -35.22 1.36
N ALA A 204 -0.04 -34.53 2.36
CA ALA A 204 -1.23 -34.97 3.10
C ALA A 204 -2.50 -34.88 2.22
N GLY A 205 -2.63 -33.85 1.39
CA GLY A 205 -3.77 -33.69 0.46
C GLY A 205 -3.77 -34.72 -0.69
N ASN A 206 -2.61 -35.23 -1.09
CA ASN A 206 -2.49 -36.21 -2.19
C ASN A 206 -2.60 -37.67 -1.71
N GLY A 207 -2.63 -37.90 -0.38
CA GLY A 207 -2.74 -39.23 0.25
C GLY A 207 -4.16 -39.62 0.63
N ALA A 208 -5.18 -38.82 0.35
CA ALA A 208 -6.58 -39.19 0.58
C ALA A 208 -6.98 -40.29 -0.42
N PRO A 209 -7.48 -41.48 0.06
CA PRO A 209 -7.89 -42.58 -0.82
C PRO A 209 -9.06 -42.10 -1.71
N GLN A 210 -8.89 -42.23 -3.03
CA GLN A 210 -9.98 -42.06 -3.96
C GLN A 210 -11.10 -43.03 -3.62
N PRO A 211 -12.38 -42.59 -3.52
CA PRO A 211 -13.49 -43.53 -3.36
C PRO A 211 -13.52 -44.45 -4.58
N ALA A 212 -13.47 -45.75 -4.33
CA ALA A 212 -13.61 -46.78 -5.36
C ALA A 212 -14.92 -46.56 -6.13
N VAL A 213 -14.79 -46.27 -7.42
CA VAL A 213 -15.94 -46.30 -8.32
C VAL A 213 -16.32 -47.76 -8.48
N ALA A 214 -17.42 -48.17 -7.83
CA ALA A 214 -18.05 -49.44 -8.04
C ALA A 214 -18.66 -49.49 -9.43
N ALA A 215 -18.34 -50.54 -10.15
CA ALA A 215 -18.85 -50.89 -11.47
C ALA A 215 -20.35 -51.20 -11.43
#